data_3d0b8316bb19f0b6219467c03328838a
#
_entry.id   3d0b8316bb19f0b6219467c03328838a
#
_cell.length_a   1.000
_cell.length_b   1.000
_cell.length_c   1.000
_cell.angle_alpha   90.00
_cell.angle_beta   90.00
_cell.angle_gamma   90.00
#
_symmetry.space_group_name_H-M   'P 1'
#
loop_
_entity.id
_entity.type
_entity.pdbx_description
1 polymer ?
#
loop_
_entity_poly.entity_id
_entity_poly.type
_entity_poly.pdbx_seq_one_letter_code
_entity_poly.pdbx_strand_id
1 'polypeptide(L)'
;MEINMKKTLLLLSLFLFSLPSFAGQFVQIKNVEVHYSAFNSTFLTPKVARAYQLKRSGYTALINISVLDISQAGKPAISAQVSGTAKNLLGQTKTLTFREIKEKNAIYYIAELPITNEETFRFDIDVSSGKKGAGKLKFNQKFYVEE
;
A
#
# COMPACT_ATOMS: atom_id res chain seq x y z
N MET A 1 -51.82 -11.16 4.05
CA MET A 1 -50.76 -10.71 3.11
C MET A 1 -49.48 -11.40 3.50
N GLU A 2 -49.15 -12.50 2.86
CA GLU A 2 -47.91 -13.21 3.18
C GLU A 2 -46.77 -12.55 2.41
N ILE A 3 -45.94 -11.80 3.12
CA ILE A 3 -44.69 -11.31 2.59
C ILE A 3 -43.78 -12.52 2.48
N ASN A 4 -43.37 -12.83 1.26
CA ASN A 4 -42.44 -13.91 1.01
C ASN A 4 -41.10 -13.60 1.67
N MET A 5 -40.94 -14.04 2.93
CA MET A 5 -39.70 -13.88 3.70
C MET A 5 -38.48 -14.43 2.98
N LYS A 6 -38.65 -15.45 2.12
CA LYS A 6 -37.58 -16.01 1.30
C LYS A 6 -37.05 -15.01 0.27
N LYS A 7 -37.90 -14.17 -0.31
CA LYS A 7 -37.47 -13.12 -1.25
C LYS A 7 -36.80 -11.96 -0.53
N THR A 8 -37.27 -11.63 0.68
CA THR A 8 -36.66 -10.56 1.51
C THR A 8 -35.30 -11.00 2.04
N LEU A 9 -35.14 -12.27 2.40
CA LEU A 9 -33.87 -12.83 2.82
C LEU A 9 -32.86 -12.86 1.66
N LEU A 10 -33.31 -13.16 0.44
CA LEU A 10 -32.45 -13.17 -0.76
C LEU A 10 -31.98 -11.77 -1.13
N LEU A 11 -32.84 -10.76 -0.98
CA LEU A 11 -32.48 -9.35 -1.20
C LEU A 11 -31.49 -8.85 -0.13
N LEU A 12 -31.64 -9.28 1.11
CA LEU A 12 -30.72 -8.93 2.20
C LEU A 12 -29.34 -9.59 2.02
N SER A 13 -29.31 -10.82 1.49
CA SER A 13 -28.05 -11.52 1.20
C SER A 13 -27.28 -10.88 0.04
N LEU A 14 -27.97 -10.33 -0.96
CA LEU A 14 -27.32 -9.59 -2.04
C LEU A 14 -26.68 -8.28 -1.57
N PHE A 15 -27.25 -7.64 -0.54
CA PHE A 15 -26.67 -6.42 0.05
C PHE A 15 -25.41 -6.69 0.89
N LEU A 16 -25.28 -7.88 1.46
CA LEU A 16 -24.10 -8.28 2.25
C LEU A 16 -22.88 -8.58 1.37
N PHE A 17 -23.08 -8.87 0.07
CA PHE A 17 -21.99 -9.11 -0.88
C PHE A 17 -21.48 -7.84 -1.57
N SER A 18 -22.09 -6.69 -1.32
CA SER A 18 -21.66 -5.40 -1.87
C SER A 18 -20.73 -4.61 -0.93
N LEU A 19 -20.05 -5.31 -0.01
CA LEU A 19 -18.95 -4.68 0.71
C LEU A 19 -17.85 -4.34 -0.31
N PRO A 20 -17.35 -3.08 -0.32
CA PRO A 20 -16.24 -2.75 -1.19
C PRO A 20 -15.10 -3.70 -0.86
N SER A 21 -14.76 -4.56 -1.79
CA SER A 21 -13.55 -5.34 -1.75
C SER A 21 -12.41 -4.34 -1.88
N PHE A 22 -11.75 -4.03 -0.79
CA PHE A 22 -10.44 -3.41 -0.84
C PHE A 22 -9.46 -4.45 -1.35
N ALA A 23 -9.53 -4.72 -2.65
CA ALA A 23 -8.49 -5.47 -3.33
C ALA A 23 -7.22 -4.60 -3.23
N GLY A 24 -6.27 -4.99 -2.39
CA GLY A 24 -4.99 -4.34 -2.29
C GLY A 24 -4.35 -4.24 -3.67
N GLN A 25 -3.71 -3.11 -3.98
CA GLN A 25 -3.01 -2.92 -5.23
C GLN A 25 -1.73 -3.76 -5.22
N PHE A 26 -1.53 -4.56 -6.25
CA PHE A 26 -0.29 -5.32 -6.40
C PHE A 26 0.04 -5.57 -7.87
N VAL A 27 1.31 -5.83 -8.12
CA VAL A 27 1.81 -6.33 -9.40
C VAL A 27 2.56 -7.64 -9.16
N GLN A 28 2.48 -8.55 -10.13
CA GLN A 28 3.27 -9.78 -10.09
C GLN A 28 4.55 -9.57 -10.89
N ILE A 29 5.69 -9.91 -10.28
CA ILE A 29 6.99 -9.91 -10.93
C ILE A 29 7.59 -11.29 -10.72
N LYS A 30 7.64 -12.11 -11.78
CA LYS A 30 8.12 -13.49 -11.73
C LYS A 30 7.41 -14.30 -10.63
N ASN A 31 8.08 -14.66 -9.55
CA ASN A 31 7.54 -15.48 -8.46
C ASN A 31 7.19 -14.68 -7.22
N VAL A 32 7.03 -13.36 -7.34
CA VAL A 32 6.62 -12.49 -6.23
C VAL A 32 5.43 -11.63 -6.59
N GLU A 33 4.62 -11.33 -5.61
CA GLU A 33 3.63 -10.25 -5.64
C GLU A 33 4.19 -9.06 -4.88
N VAL A 34 4.23 -7.91 -5.53
CA VAL A 34 4.62 -6.64 -4.91
C VAL A 34 3.36 -5.87 -4.61
N HIS A 35 2.98 -5.83 -3.34
CA HIS A 35 1.84 -5.07 -2.85
C HIS A 35 2.31 -3.66 -2.49
N TYR A 36 1.51 -2.67 -2.83
CA TYR A 36 1.85 -1.27 -2.58
C TYR A 36 0.63 -0.45 -2.19
N SER A 37 0.88 0.55 -1.37
CA SER A 37 -0.10 1.56 -1.00
C SER A 37 0.59 2.87 -0.70
N ALA A 38 -0.11 3.96 -0.90
CA ALA A 38 0.34 5.30 -0.57
C ALA A 38 -0.82 6.05 0.08
N PHE A 39 -0.59 6.60 1.27
CA PHE A 39 -1.63 7.21 2.07
C PHE A 39 -1.05 8.28 2.98
N ASN A 40 -1.91 9.18 3.47
CA ASN A 40 -1.50 10.19 4.44
C ASN A 40 -1.14 9.52 5.78
N SER A 41 -0.05 9.96 6.40
CA SER A 41 0.41 9.37 7.66
C SER A 41 -0.56 9.52 8.82
N THR A 42 -1.51 10.44 8.73
CA THR A 42 -2.59 10.62 9.71
C THR A 42 -3.54 9.43 9.75
N PHE A 43 -3.52 8.58 8.72
CA PHE A 43 -4.28 7.35 8.67
C PHE A 43 -3.84 6.34 9.75
N LEU A 44 -2.58 6.40 10.17
CA LEU A 44 -2.08 5.59 11.28
C LEU A 44 -2.58 6.13 12.62
N THR A 45 -2.82 5.24 13.57
CA THR A 45 -3.04 5.67 14.95
C THR A 45 -1.75 6.25 15.54
N PRO A 46 -1.82 7.17 16.52
CA PRO A 46 -0.62 7.68 17.18
C PRO A 46 0.24 6.57 17.79
N LYS A 47 -0.36 5.51 18.31
CA LYS A 47 0.34 4.36 18.89
C LYS A 47 1.18 3.63 17.84
N VAL A 48 0.61 3.34 16.68
CA VAL A 48 1.30 2.65 15.58
C VAL A 48 2.42 3.51 15.02
N ALA A 49 2.16 4.80 14.80
CA ALA A 49 3.17 5.73 14.32
C ALA A 49 4.38 5.80 15.27
N ARG A 50 4.15 5.87 16.57
CA ARG A 50 5.23 5.86 17.57
C ARG A 50 5.99 4.54 17.60
N ALA A 51 5.28 3.41 17.52
CA ALA A 51 5.89 2.08 17.55
C ALA A 51 6.89 1.88 16.41
N TYR A 52 6.62 2.44 15.25
CA TYR A 52 7.48 2.33 14.06
C TYR A 52 8.31 3.58 13.80
N GLN A 53 8.29 4.56 14.68
CA GLN A 53 9.03 5.82 14.56
C GLN A 53 8.70 6.54 13.24
N LEU A 54 7.41 6.57 12.89
CA LEU A 54 6.89 7.26 11.73
C LEU A 54 6.28 8.59 12.13
N LYS A 55 6.49 9.61 11.29
CA LYS A 55 5.92 10.93 11.50
C LYS A 55 4.44 10.93 11.13
N ARG A 56 3.58 11.19 12.10
CA ARG A 56 2.15 11.35 11.89
C ARG A 56 1.83 12.84 11.69
N SER A 57 1.61 13.24 10.44
CA SER A 57 1.37 14.63 10.04
C SER A 57 0.49 14.67 8.80
N GLY A 58 -0.42 15.66 8.73
CA GLY A 58 -1.22 15.92 7.53
C GLY A 58 -0.38 16.29 6.30
N TYR A 59 0.89 16.65 6.48
CA TYR A 59 1.84 17.04 5.43
C TYR A 59 2.83 15.93 5.08
N THR A 60 2.62 14.73 5.56
CA THR A 60 3.50 13.58 5.30
C THR A 60 2.69 12.40 4.82
N ALA A 61 3.03 11.90 3.64
CA ALA A 61 2.51 10.65 3.12
C ALA A 61 3.44 9.50 3.44
N LEU A 62 2.90 8.30 3.49
CA LEU A 62 3.65 7.05 3.64
C LEU A 62 3.48 6.22 2.39
N ILE A 63 4.58 5.66 1.90
CA ILE A 63 4.61 4.71 0.80
C ILE A 63 4.97 3.36 1.40
N ASN A 64 4.09 2.39 1.29
CA ASN A 64 4.27 1.05 1.86
C ASN A 64 4.39 0.01 0.74
N ILE A 65 5.45 -0.77 0.80
CA ILE A 65 5.71 -1.89 -0.10
C ILE A 65 5.81 -3.17 0.72
N SER A 66 5.19 -4.24 0.22
CA SER A 66 5.24 -5.57 0.83
C SER A 66 5.42 -6.60 -0.30
N VAL A 67 6.32 -7.55 -0.11
CA VAL A 67 6.66 -8.55 -1.13
C VAL A 67 6.33 -9.94 -0.62
N LEU A 68 5.50 -10.66 -1.37
CA LEU A 68 5.07 -12.01 -1.04
C LEU A 68 5.62 -13.01 -2.05
N ASP A 69 6.11 -14.15 -1.56
CA ASP A 69 6.57 -15.25 -2.40
C ASP A 69 5.40 -16.13 -2.82
N ILE A 70 5.00 -16.03 -4.08
CA ILE A 70 3.87 -16.80 -4.61
C ILE A 70 4.25 -18.22 -5.07
N SER A 71 5.54 -18.58 -5.01
CA SER A 71 5.98 -19.95 -5.26
C SER A 71 5.79 -20.87 -4.07
N GLN A 72 5.45 -20.32 -2.90
CA GLN A 72 5.19 -21.06 -1.67
C GLN A 72 3.73 -20.98 -1.25
N ALA A 73 3.24 -22.05 -0.64
CA ALA A 73 1.89 -22.07 -0.08
C ALA A 73 1.75 -21.01 1.01
N GLY A 74 0.60 -20.32 1.05
CA GLY A 74 0.33 -19.26 2.00
C GLY A 74 0.96 -17.92 1.67
N LYS A 75 1.68 -17.83 0.55
CA LYS A 75 2.33 -16.59 0.07
C LYS A 75 3.07 -15.85 1.18
N PRO A 76 4.13 -16.44 1.76
CA PRO A 76 4.83 -15.80 2.87
C PRO A 76 5.50 -14.50 2.43
N ALA A 77 5.59 -13.56 3.37
CA ALA A 77 6.38 -12.35 3.18
C ALA A 77 7.86 -12.71 3.05
N ILE A 78 8.53 -12.07 2.11
CA ILE A 78 9.99 -12.23 1.92
C ILE A 78 10.68 -10.90 1.89
N SER A 79 11.97 -10.92 2.21
CA SER A 79 12.82 -9.74 2.17
C SER A 79 13.07 -9.28 0.74
N ALA A 80 13.20 -7.98 0.57
CA ALA A 80 13.51 -7.36 -0.71
C ALA A 80 14.43 -6.15 -0.51
N GLN A 81 15.06 -5.74 -1.58
CA GLN A 81 15.70 -4.42 -1.68
C GLN A 81 14.71 -3.49 -2.37
N VAL A 82 14.39 -2.39 -1.73
CA VAL A 82 13.40 -1.42 -2.22
C VAL A 82 14.03 -0.04 -2.24
N SER A 83 14.00 0.60 -3.41
CA SER A 83 14.48 1.97 -3.59
C SER A 83 13.63 2.66 -4.65
N GLY A 84 13.62 3.97 -4.66
CA GLY A 84 12.85 4.66 -5.69
C GLY A 84 12.77 6.15 -5.54
N THR A 85 11.98 6.73 -6.42
CA THR A 85 11.76 8.17 -6.50
C THR A 85 10.28 8.50 -6.64
N ALA A 86 9.94 9.71 -6.21
CA ALA A 86 8.64 10.32 -6.42
C ALA A 86 8.84 11.65 -7.16
N LYS A 87 8.22 11.81 -8.32
CA LYS A 87 8.33 13.01 -9.16
C LYS A 87 6.96 13.68 -9.24
N ASN A 88 6.91 14.97 -8.89
CA ASN A 88 5.66 15.74 -8.99
C ASN A 88 5.45 16.29 -10.41
N LEU A 89 4.31 16.96 -10.63
CA LEU A 89 3.95 17.51 -11.94
C LEU A 89 4.86 18.69 -12.37
N LEU A 90 5.55 19.31 -11.42
CA LEU A 90 6.54 20.38 -11.70
C LEU A 90 7.90 19.82 -12.09
N GLY A 91 8.06 18.51 -12.11
CA GLY A 91 9.32 17.84 -12.43
C GLY A 91 10.31 17.74 -11.28
N GLN A 92 9.90 18.09 -10.05
CA GLN A 92 10.73 17.92 -8.86
C GLN A 92 10.76 16.45 -8.46
N THR A 93 11.96 15.91 -8.28
CA THR A 93 12.15 14.50 -7.89
C THR A 93 12.62 14.43 -6.45
N LYS A 94 11.93 13.60 -5.67
CA LYS A 94 12.30 13.26 -4.29
C LYS A 94 12.74 11.82 -4.24
N THR A 95 13.87 11.56 -3.58
CA THR A 95 14.35 10.19 -3.33
C THR A 95 13.58 9.59 -2.17
N LEU A 96 13.07 8.37 -2.37
CA LEU A 96 12.41 7.61 -1.32
C LEU A 96 13.43 6.74 -0.60
N THR A 97 13.46 6.85 0.72
CA THR A 97 14.30 6.01 1.58
C THR A 97 13.39 5.06 2.35
N PHE A 98 13.43 3.78 1.99
CA PHE A 98 12.60 2.77 2.60
C PHE A 98 13.27 2.17 3.84
N ARG A 99 12.48 2.00 4.89
CA ARG A 99 12.89 1.26 6.11
C ARG A 99 12.15 -0.05 6.18
N GLU A 100 12.85 -1.11 6.53
CA GLU A 100 12.24 -2.42 6.76
C GLU A 100 11.63 -2.48 8.16
N ILE A 101 10.37 -2.90 8.24
CA ILE A 101 9.66 -3.14 9.49
C ILE A 101 9.19 -4.58 9.46
N LYS A 102 9.70 -5.39 10.38
CA LYS A 102 9.26 -6.78 10.53
C LYS A 102 8.31 -6.88 11.70
N GLU A 103 7.15 -7.48 11.45
CA GLU A 103 6.15 -7.72 12.47
C GLU A 103 5.53 -9.08 12.28
N LYS A 104 5.78 -10.01 13.20
CA LYS A 104 5.33 -11.41 13.12
C LYS A 104 5.68 -12.01 11.76
N ASN A 105 4.67 -12.29 10.93
CA ASN A 105 4.83 -12.90 9.61
C ASN A 105 4.78 -11.87 8.47
N ALA A 106 4.79 -10.57 8.79
CA ALA A 106 4.73 -9.50 7.80
C ALA A 106 6.07 -8.75 7.73
N ILE A 107 6.40 -8.29 6.53
CA ILE A 107 7.57 -7.42 6.28
C ILE A 107 7.07 -6.22 5.48
N TYR A 108 7.27 -5.03 6.02
CA TYR A 108 6.89 -3.78 5.37
C TYR A 108 8.13 -2.95 5.04
N TYR A 109 8.14 -2.35 3.88
CA TYR A 109 9.12 -1.33 3.49
C TYR A 109 8.39 -0.01 3.38
N ILE A 110 8.72 0.93 4.26
CA ILE A 110 7.99 2.18 4.40
C ILE A 110 8.92 3.37 4.17
N ALA A 111 8.50 4.29 3.29
CA ALA A 111 9.15 5.57 3.06
C ALA A 111 8.21 6.71 3.44
N GLU A 112 8.76 7.75 4.05
CA GLU A 112 8.06 9.00 4.34
C GLU A 112 8.25 9.98 3.19
N LEU A 113 7.18 10.64 2.77
CA LEU A 113 7.20 11.61 1.68
C LEU A 113 6.49 12.89 2.13
N PRO A 114 7.22 14.02 2.25
CA PRO A 114 6.58 15.30 2.46
C PRO A 114 5.69 15.68 1.27
N ILE A 115 4.48 16.12 1.55
CA ILE A 115 3.50 16.50 0.53
C ILE A 115 2.97 17.91 0.74
N THR A 116 2.49 18.52 -0.33
CA THR A 116 1.64 19.70 -0.32
C THR A 116 0.22 19.33 -0.76
N ASN A 117 -0.74 20.24 -0.54
CA ASN A 117 -2.13 19.93 -0.89
C ASN A 117 -2.30 19.77 -2.40
N GLU A 118 -3.09 18.75 -2.76
CA GLU A 118 -3.38 18.41 -4.17
C GLU A 118 -2.15 18.09 -5.01
N GLU A 119 -1.06 17.65 -4.38
CA GLU A 119 0.17 17.29 -5.08
C GLU A 119 0.06 15.87 -5.63
N THR A 120 0.33 15.74 -6.95
CA THR A 120 0.38 14.45 -7.64
C THR A 120 1.81 14.02 -7.83
N PHE A 121 2.11 12.79 -7.42
CA PHE A 121 3.41 12.17 -7.64
C PHE A 121 3.32 10.98 -8.58
N ARG A 122 4.33 10.87 -9.42
CA ARG A 122 4.64 9.66 -10.18
C ARG A 122 5.73 8.91 -9.43
N PHE A 123 5.41 7.69 -9.02
CA PHE A 123 6.35 6.82 -8.33
C PHE A 123 7.05 5.90 -9.30
N ASP A 124 8.36 5.76 -9.12
CA ASP A 124 9.20 4.80 -9.83
C ASP A 124 10.04 4.08 -8.77
N ILE A 125 9.69 2.83 -8.50
CA ILE A 125 10.22 2.06 -7.38
C ILE A 125 10.84 0.77 -7.92
N ASP A 126 12.10 0.54 -7.56
CA ASP A 126 12.81 -0.69 -7.85
C ASP A 126 12.64 -1.66 -6.69
N VAL A 127 12.21 -2.88 -7.00
CA VAL A 127 12.02 -3.95 -6.02
C VAL A 127 12.79 -5.16 -6.47
N SER A 128 13.60 -5.74 -5.58
CA SER A 128 14.36 -6.95 -5.87
C SER A 128 14.34 -7.93 -4.71
N SER A 129 13.84 -9.13 -4.97
CA SER A 129 13.98 -10.31 -4.10
C SER A 129 14.90 -11.35 -4.76
N GLY A 130 15.94 -10.89 -5.43
CA GLY A 130 16.93 -11.74 -6.09
C GLY A 130 16.29 -12.59 -7.19
N LYS A 131 16.61 -13.88 -7.20
CA LYS A 131 16.14 -14.83 -8.22
C LYS A 131 14.62 -15.05 -8.19
N LYS A 132 13.96 -14.75 -7.09
CA LYS A 132 12.50 -14.87 -6.96
C LYS A 132 11.76 -13.87 -7.84
N GLY A 133 12.32 -12.68 -8.01
CA GLY A 133 11.79 -11.64 -8.87
C GLY A 133 12.41 -10.30 -8.60
N ALA A 134 12.65 -9.53 -9.64
CA ALA A 134 13.14 -8.16 -9.58
C ALA A 134 12.54 -7.35 -10.72
N GLY A 135 12.15 -6.13 -10.43
CA GLY A 135 11.55 -5.26 -11.45
C GLY A 135 11.14 -3.91 -10.90
N LYS A 136 10.44 -3.16 -11.74
CA LYS A 136 9.98 -1.81 -11.44
C LYS A 136 8.49 -1.81 -11.14
N LEU A 137 8.14 -1.01 -10.12
CA LEU A 137 6.78 -0.66 -9.79
C LEU A 137 6.58 0.82 -10.13
N LYS A 138 5.59 1.12 -10.97
CA LYS A 138 5.25 2.49 -11.35
C LYS A 138 3.77 2.74 -11.11
N PHE A 139 3.46 3.82 -10.42
CA PHE A 139 2.09 4.26 -10.21
C PHE A 139 2.03 5.75 -9.94
N ASN A 140 0.84 6.33 -10.06
CA ASN A 140 0.58 7.73 -9.76
C ASN A 140 -0.37 7.83 -8.58
N GLN A 141 -0.18 8.85 -7.74
CA GLN A 141 -1.06 9.11 -6.62
C GLN A 141 -1.13 10.61 -6.36
N LYS A 142 -2.35 11.12 -6.21
CA LYS A 142 -2.60 12.48 -5.75
C LYS A 142 -2.84 12.47 -4.25
N PHE A 143 -2.21 13.41 -3.54
CA PHE A 143 -2.32 13.53 -2.10
C PHE A 143 -3.01 14.83 -1.71
N TYR A 144 -3.74 14.77 -0.61
CA TYR A 144 -4.39 15.92 0.01
C TYR A 144 -3.81 16.09 1.40
N VAL A 145 -3.55 17.34 1.78
CA VAL A 145 -3.11 17.66 3.13
C VAL A 145 -4.31 17.57 4.06
N GLU A 146 -4.13 16.93 5.20
CA GLU A 146 -5.12 16.85 6.27
C GLU A 146 -4.70 17.78 7.42
N GLU A 147 -5.58 18.74 7.72
CA GLU A 147 -5.39 19.68 8.84
C GLU A 147 -5.98 19.13 10.14
#